data_13c394485656e07e83bb00a99c1d269a
#
_entry.id   13c394485656e07e83bb00a99c1d269a
#
_cell.length_a   1.000
_cell.length_b   1.000
_cell.length_c   1.000
_cell.angle_alpha   90.00
_cell.angle_beta   90.00
_cell.angle_gamma   90.00
#
_symmetry.space_group_name_H-M   'P 1'
#
loop_
_entity.id
_entity.type
_entity.pdbx_description
1 polymer ?
#
loop_
_entity_poly.entity_id
_entity_poly.type
_entity_poly.pdbx_seq_one_letter_code
_entity_poly.pdbx_strand_id
1 'polypeptide(L)'
;MQGSQYTVGDVMTPTVVALARGAMFKEIVRTMEEWGVSAMPVLDGRGRVLGVVSEADLLRKEEQREDDPDLPGGPPRPVAGAGSAKARAVTAEELMNTPAVTVHPAATLGRAARLMAGHGVKRLPVVGDDGVLVGIVSRSDLLKVFLRDDEDIAADVRRQIVAAGFLTDSVGVAAREGVVTLTGRLPDASLIPLVIRLARSVDGVVDVRCDLTGPRRRPLLEPDLAGEQPPGAAGTGTGPET
;
A
#
# COMPACT_ATOMS: atom_id res chain seq x y z
N MET A 1 0.92 -21.17 1.14
CA MET A 1 -0.47 -20.66 1.17
C MET A 1 -0.40 -19.25 1.69
N GLN A 2 -0.70 -18.27 0.85
CA GLN A 2 -0.69 -16.85 1.24
C GLN A 2 -1.88 -16.65 2.17
N GLY A 3 -1.67 -16.09 3.36
CA GLY A 3 -2.75 -15.63 4.21
C GLY A 3 -3.64 -14.68 3.43
N SER A 4 -4.94 -14.68 3.72
CA SER A 4 -5.94 -13.86 3.06
C SER A 4 -5.57 -12.38 3.19
N GLN A 5 -4.86 -11.88 2.21
CA GLN A 5 -4.52 -10.47 2.10
C GLN A 5 -5.57 -9.85 1.17
N TYR A 6 -6.29 -8.83 1.65
CA TYR A 6 -7.25 -8.12 0.84
C TYR A 6 -6.59 -7.55 -0.40
N THR A 7 -7.26 -7.71 -1.52
CA THR A 7 -6.88 -7.13 -2.80
C THR A 7 -7.69 -5.88 -3.09
N VAL A 8 -7.28 -5.10 -4.07
CA VAL A 8 -8.05 -3.96 -4.57
C VAL A 8 -9.44 -4.39 -5.02
N GLY A 9 -9.55 -5.58 -5.65
CA GLY A 9 -10.83 -6.16 -6.10
C GLY A 9 -11.84 -6.39 -4.98
N ASP A 10 -11.36 -6.68 -3.75
CA ASP A 10 -12.23 -6.94 -2.60
C ASP A 10 -12.86 -5.67 -2.02
N VAL A 11 -12.24 -4.49 -2.24
CA VAL A 11 -12.68 -3.22 -1.66
C VAL A 11 -13.13 -2.19 -2.69
N MET A 12 -12.86 -2.40 -3.98
CA MET A 12 -13.24 -1.47 -5.05
C MET A 12 -14.75 -1.34 -5.21
N THR A 13 -15.18 -0.24 -5.80
CA THR A 13 -16.54 -0.07 -6.31
C THR A 13 -16.58 -0.56 -7.75
N PRO A 14 -17.33 -1.62 -8.08
CA PRO A 14 -17.35 -2.20 -9.44
C PRO A 14 -18.19 -1.39 -10.43
N THR A 15 -19.20 -0.65 -9.95
CA THR A 15 -20.03 0.22 -10.80
C THR A 15 -19.42 1.60 -10.86
N VAL A 16 -18.89 1.99 -12.01
CA VAL A 16 -18.14 3.24 -12.19
C VAL A 16 -18.84 4.13 -13.20
N VAL A 17 -19.12 5.36 -12.80
CA VAL A 17 -19.51 6.41 -13.73
C VAL A 17 -18.27 6.88 -14.49
N ALA A 18 -18.31 6.81 -15.81
CA ALA A 18 -17.20 7.12 -16.69
C ALA A 18 -17.64 8.07 -17.81
N LEU A 19 -16.69 8.76 -18.42
CA LEU A 19 -16.91 9.72 -19.49
C LEU A 19 -16.45 9.15 -20.83
N ALA A 20 -17.18 9.48 -21.89
CA ALA A 20 -16.65 9.36 -23.24
C ALA A 20 -15.63 10.47 -23.50
N ARG A 21 -14.66 10.25 -24.42
CA ARG A 21 -13.63 11.22 -24.81
C ARG A 21 -14.20 12.61 -25.17
N GLY A 22 -15.32 12.62 -25.89
CA GLY A 22 -15.99 13.83 -26.38
C GLY A 22 -16.97 14.45 -25.39
N ALA A 23 -17.13 13.95 -24.17
CA ALA A 23 -18.05 14.53 -23.19
C ALA A 23 -17.72 15.99 -22.94
N MET A 24 -18.73 16.86 -23.05
CA MET A 24 -18.55 18.31 -22.97
C MET A 24 -18.45 18.77 -21.50
N PHE A 25 -17.77 19.89 -21.27
CA PHE A 25 -17.52 20.44 -19.90
C PHE A 25 -18.79 20.49 -19.04
N LYS A 26 -19.91 20.99 -19.55
CA LYS A 26 -21.17 21.07 -18.79
C LYS A 26 -21.76 19.69 -18.47
N GLU A 27 -21.58 18.73 -19.36
CA GLU A 27 -21.97 17.33 -19.16
C GLU A 27 -21.14 16.71 -18.04
N ILE A 28 -19.82 16.95 -18.03
CA ILE A 28 -18.92 16.47 -16.99
C ILE A 28 -19.36 16.99 -15.62
N VAL A 29 -19.59 18.33 -15.51
CA VAL A 29 -20.03 18.95 -14.23
C VAL A 29 -21.36 18.38 -13.77
N ARG A 30 -22.37 18.27 -14.65
CA ARG A 30 -23.67 17.69 -14.31
C ARG A 30 -23.55 16.24 -13.83
N THR A 31 -22.74 15.44 -14.52
CA THR A 31 -22.55 14.04 -14.16
C THR A 31 -21.85 13.91 -12.79
N MET A 32 -20.86 14.77 -12.49
CA MET A 32 -20.22 14.80 -11.16
C MET A 32 -21.22 15.13 -10.06
N GLU A 33 -22.07 16.13 -10.29
CA GLU A 33 -23.10 16.58 -9.34
C GLU A 33 -24.18 15.50 -9.14
N GLU A 34 -24.72 14.95 -10.22
CA GLU A 34 -25.77 13.92 -10.19
C GLU A 34 -25.34 12.66 -9.45
N TRP A 35 -24.10 12.22 -9.67
CA TRP A 35 -23.59 10.98 -9.07
C TRP A 35 -22.79 11.23 -7.79
N GLY A 36 -22.59 12.46 -7.36
CA GLY A 36 -21.83 12.81 -6.16
C GLY A 36 -20.37 12.35 -6.21
N VAL A 37 -19.76 12.40 -7.41
CA VAL A 37 -18.38 11.93 -7.62
C VAL A 37 -17.46 13.10 -7.96
N SER A 38 -16.25 13.10 -7.40
CA SER A 38 -15.26 14.18 -7.60
C SER A 38 -14.17 13.85 -8.63
N ALA A 39 -14.27 12.72 -9.32
CA ALA A 39 -13.45 12.37 -10.47
C ALA A 39 -14.05 11.20 -11.23
N MET A 40 -13.86 11.17 -12.55
CA MET A 40 -14.36 10.12 -13.44
C MET A 40 -13.27 9.67 -14.42
N PRO A 41 -13.15 8.36 -14.69
CA PRO A 41 -12.32 7.85 -15.78
C PRO A 41 -12.88 8.29 -17.13
N VAL A 42 -11.99 8.58 -18.08
CA VAL A 42 -12.31 8.80 -19.48
C VAL A 42 -11.98 7.55 -20.27
N LEU A 43 -12.93 7.02 -21.03
CA LEU A 43 -12.80 5.76 -21.72
C LEU A 43 -12.73 5.91 -23.24
N ASP A 44 -12.04 4.97 -23.88
CA ASP A 44 -12.16 4.78 -25.35
C ASP A 44 -13.43 3.98 -25.69
N GLY A 45 -13.69 3.81 -27.01
CA GLY A 45 -14.84 3.04 -27.52
C GLY A 45 -14.82 1.55 -27.18
N ARG A 46 -13.74 1.05 -26.55
CA ARG A 46 -13.59 -0.35 -26.08
C ARG A 46 -13.62 -0.46 -24.56
N GLY A 47 -13.90 0.61 -23.84
CA GLY A 47 -13.95 0.63 -22.37
C GLY A 47 -12.58 0.71 -21.69
N ARG A 48 -11.49 0.99 -22.44
CA ARG A 48 -10.17 1.15 -21.85
C ARG A 48 -9.98 2.56 -21.33
N VAL A 49 -9.29 2.65 -20.19
CA VAL A 49 -9.03 3.93 -19.51
C VAL A 49 -7.95 4.71 -20.24
N LEU A 50 -8.29 5.92 -20.71
CA LEU A 50 -7.39 6.87 -21.34
C LEU A 50 -6.79 7.86 -20.35
N GLY A 51 -7.62 8.38 -19.46
CA GLY A 51 -7.26 9.40 -18.49
C GLY A 51 -8.31 9.49 -17.37
N VAL A 52 -8.14 10.47 -16.51
CA VAL A 52 -9.09 10.80 -15.44
C VAL A 52 -9.33 12.31 -15.44
N VAL A 53 -10.60 12.72 -15.34
CA VAL A 53 -11.02 14.11 -15.08
C VAL A 53 -11.47 14.20 -13.63
N SER A 54 -10.99 15.21 -12.91
CA SER A 54 -11.35 15.50 -11.53
C SER A 54 -11.87 16.92 -11.36
N GLU A 55 -12.57 17.20 -10.25
CA GLU A 55 -12.98 18.57 -9.88
C GLU A 55 -11.80 19.56 -9.94
N ALA A 56 -10.61 19.14 -9.50
CA ALA A 56 -9.43 20.00 -9.54
C ALA A 56 -9.03 20.41 -10.97
N ASP A 57 -9.31 19.55 -11.97
CA ASP A 57 -9.05 19.90 -13.39
C ASP A 57 -10.06 20.92 -13.91
N LEU A 58 -11.30 20.86 -13.42
CA LEU A 58 -12.36 21.80 -13.75
C LEU A 58 -12.13 23.17 -13.08
N LEU A 59 -11.73 23.18 -11.81
CA LEU A 59 -11.44 24.40 -11.04
C LEU A 59 -10.25 25.18 -11.62
N ARG A 60 -9.22 24.51 -12.13
CA ARG A 60 -8.09 25.17 -12.81
C ARG A 60 -8.54 26.01 -14.01
N LYS A 61 -9.65 25.64 -14.64
CA LYS A 61 -10.21 26.43 -15.73
C LYS A 61 -10.77 27.78 -15.22
N GLU A 62 -11.39 27.81 -14.03
CA GLU A 62 -11.87 29.04 -13.41
C GLU A 62 -10.72 29.94 -12.92
N GLU A 63 -9.72 29.34 -12.25
CA GLU A 63 -8.51 30.06 -11.82
C GLU A 63 -7.83 30.77 -12.99
N GLN A 64 -7.79 30.14 -14.18
CA GLN A 64 -7.17 30.71 -15.38
C GLN A 64 -8.05 31.74 -16.07
N ARG A 65 -9.37 31.77 -15.84
CA ARG A 65 -10.26 32.82 -16.35
C ARG A 65 -10.06 34.16 -15.64
N GLU A 66 -9.76 34.12 -14.33
CA GLU A 66 -9.44 35.33 -13.56
C GLU A 66 -8.09 35.94 -13.98
N ASP A 67 -7.17 35.11 -14.52
CA ASP A 67 -5.85 35.52 -15.01
C ASP A 67 -5.85 35.88 -16.52
N ASP A 68 -7.01 35.95 -17.19
CA ASP A 68 -7.10 36.26 -18.63
C ASP A 68 -6.75 37.75 -18.88
N PRO A 69 -5.66 38.04 -19.60
CA PRO A 69 -5.24 39.43 -19.89
C PRO A 69 -6.24 40.22 -20.72
N ASP A 70 -7.22 39.58 -21.38
CA ASP A 70 -8.30 40.25 -22.12
C ASP A 70 -9.44 40.71 -21.19
N LEU A 71 -9.41 40.41 -19.89
CA LEU A 71 -10.33 40.99 -18.92
C LEU A 71 -9.78 42.34 -18.41
N PRO A 72 -10.64 43.41 -18.36
CA PRO A 72 -10.22 44.72 -17.92
C PRO A 72 -9.67 44.73 -16.51
N GLY A 73 -8.35 44.91 -16.35
CA GLY A 73 -7.67 45.07 -15.04
C GLY A 73 -6.66 43.96 -14.66
N GLY A 74 -6.40 43.01 -15.52
CA GLY A 74 -5.42 41.95 -15.25
C GLY A 74 -3.97 42.39 -15.51
N PRO A 75 -2.97 41.91 -14.70
CA PRO A 75 -1.55 42.16 -14.94
C PRO A 75 -1.03 41.36 -16.14
N PRO A 76 -0.11 41.88 -16.96
CA PRO A 76 0.50 41.17 -18.07
C PRO A 76 1.38 40.01 -17.53
N ARG A 77 1.09 38.78 -17.93
CA ARG A 77 1.86 37.58 -17.60
C ARG A 77 2.61 37.00 -18.81
N PRO A 78 3.75 36.31 -18.57
CA PRO A 78 4.51 35.69 -19.65
C PRO A 78 3.76 34.52 -20.29
N VAL A 79 3.90 34.43 -21.60
CA VAL A 79 3.21 33.51 -22.51
C VAL A 79 3.50 32.06 -22.24
N ALA A 80 2.40 31.24 -22.21
CA ALA A 80 2.31 29.84 -22.59
C ALA A 80 3.22 28.80 -21.95
N GLY A 81 2.66 28.16 -20.93
CA GLY A 81 2.99 26.75 -20.53
C GLY A 81 1.75 25.87 -20.73
N ALA A 82 1.87 24.55 -20.52
CA ALA A 82 0.79 23.54 -20.66
C ALA A 82 -0.54 23.89 -19.94
N GLY A 83 -0.54 24.86 -19.03
CA GLY A 83 -1.72 25.44 -18.37
C GLY A 83 -2.69 26.17 -19.32
N SER A 84 -2.17 26.86 -20.33
CA SER A 84 -3.00 27.62 -21.27
C SER A 84 -3.90 26.74 -22.17
N ALA A 85 -3.47 25.53 -22.50
CA ALA A 85 -4.26 24.59 -23.31
C ALA A 85 -5.48 24.07 -22.53
N LYS A 86 -5.31 23.72 -21.23
CA LYS A 86 -6.41 23.25 -20.38
C LYS A 86 -7.44 24.34 -20.06
N ALA A 87 -7.06 25.62 -20.05
CA ALA A 87 -8.00 26.74 -19.85
C ALA A 87 -9.04 26.84 -20.95
N ARG A 88 -8.65 26.49 -22.19
CA ARG A 88 -9.54 26.50 -23.38
C ARG A 88 -10.22 25.15 -23.60
N ALA A 89 -9.86 24.13 -22.86
CA ALA A 89 -10.39 22.79 -22.99
C ALA A 89 -11.91 22.76 -22.78
N VAL A 90 -12.62 22.10 -23.68
CA VAL A 90 -14.08 21.97 -23.63
C VAL A 90 -14.55 20.53 -23.56
N THR A 91 -13.67 19.56 -23.80
CA THR A 91 -13.97 18.13 -23.82
C THR A 91 -13.21 17.37 -22.72
N ALA A 92 -13.71 16.18 -22.36
CA ALA A 92 -13.07 15.30 -21.40
C ALA A 92 -11.64 14.92 -21.79
N GLU A 93 -11.39 14.69 -23.07
CA GLU A 93 -10.06 14.36 -23.60
C GLU A 93 -9.05 15.50 -23.42
N GLU A 94 -9.48 16.73 -23.55
CA GLU A 94 -8.63 17.91 -23.36
C GLU A 94 -8.38 18.24 -21.89
N LEU A 95 -9.36 17.91 -21.02
CA LEU A 95 -9.32 18.20 -19.57
C LEU A 95 -8.58 17.10 -18.77
N MET A 96 -8.64 15.85 -19.23
CA MET A 96 -8.14 14.71 -18.48
C MET A 96 -6.62 14.78 -18.19
N ASN A 97 -6.23 14.19 -17.08
CA ASN A 97 -4.85 13.83 -16.81
C ASN A 97 -4.55 12.48 -17.48
N THR A 98 -3.57 12.47 -18.35
CA THR A 98 -3.14 11.29 -19.12
C THR A 98 -1.62 11.13 -19.08
N PRO A 99 -1.07 9.91 -19.01
CA PRO A 99 -1.81 8.65 -18.83
C PRO A 99 -2.46 8.54 -17.45
N ALA A 100 -3.58 7.83 -17.36
CA ALA A 100 -4.22 7.53 -16.08
C ALA A 100 -3.32 6.67 -15.20
N VAL A 101 -3.22 7.00 -13.93
CA VAL A 101 -2.63 6.09 -12.92
C VAL A 101 -3.69 5.05 -12.58
N THR A 102 -3.43 3.78 -12.91
CA THR A 102 -4.36 2.67 -12.74
C THR A 102 -3.80 1.60 -11.81
N VAL A 103 -4.64 0.68 -11.38
CA VAL A 103 -4.24 -0.46 -10.55
C VAL A 103 -5.00 -1.71 -11.00
N HIS A 104 -4.38 -2.88 -10.88
CA HIS A 104 -5.01 -4.16 -11.17
C HIS A 104 -5.83 -4.65 -9.97
N PRO A 105 -6.98 -5.35 -10.17
CA PRO A 105 -7.80 -5.84 -9.05
C PRO A 105 -7.07 -6.80 -8.10
N ALA A 106 -6.12 -7.58 -8.59
CA ALA A 106 -5.30 -8.48 -7.76
C ALA A 106 -4.16 -7.76 -7.00
N ALA A 107 -4.00 -6.44 -7.15
CA ALA A 107 -2.98 -5.69 -6.42
C ALA A 107 -3.35 -5.61 -4.92
N THR A 108 -2.33 -5.56 -4.06
CA THR A 108 -2.51 -5.35 -2.62
C THR A 108 -2.95 -3.92 -2.31
N LEU A 109 -3.68 -3.73 -1.19
CA LEU A 109 -4.10 -2.40 -0.73
C LEU A 109 -2.90 -1.48 -0.48
N GLY A 110 -1.80 -2.02 0.05
CA GLY A 110 -0.56 -1.27 0.24
C GLY A 110 0.06 -0.78 -1.06
N ARG A 111 -0.07 -1.52 -2.18
CA ARG A 111 0.36 -1.08 -3.51
C ARG A 111 -0.51 0.09 -4.00
N ALA A 112 -1.83 -0.02 -3.87
CA ALA A 112 -2.75 1.04 -4.25
C ALA A 112 -2.49 2.33 -3.44
N ALA A 113 -2.29 2.22 -2.12
CA ALA A 113 -1.96 3.36 -1.26
C ALA A 113 -0.67 4.06 -1.69
N ARG A 114 0.40 3.32 -2.01
CA ARG A 114 1.66 3.89 -2.52
C ARG A 114 1.50 4.59 -3.87
N LEU A 115 0.70 4.02 -4.78
CA LEU A 115 0.40 4.66 -6.06
C LEU A 115 -0.36 5.98 -5.85
N MET A 116 -1.39 6.00 -4.99
CA MET A 116 -2.14 7.22 -4.67
C MET A 116 -1.24 8.29 -4.06
N ALA A 117 -0.37 7.92 -3.12
CA ALA A 117 0.54 8.86 -2.45
C ALA A 117 1.61 9.38 -3.43
N GLY A 118 2.26 8.50 -4.19
CA GLY A 118 3.35 8.85 -5.11
C GLY A 118 2.92 9.74 -6.26
N HIS A 119 1.67 9.59 -6.73
CA HIS A 119 1.12 10.40 -7.82
C HIS A 119 0.20 11.54 -7.34
N GLY A 120 0.01 11.71 -6.03
CA GLY A 120 -0.86 12.76 -5.47
C GLY A 120 -2.35 12.58 -5.79
N VAL A 121 -2.80 11.38 -6.18
CA VAL A 121 -4.19 11.10 -6.56
C VAL A 121 -5.00 10.56 -5.40
N LYS A 122 -6.32 10.80 -5.41
CA LYS A 122 -7.23 10.35 -4.33
C LYS A 122 -7.95 9.05 -4.66
N ARG A 123 -7.94 8.61 -5.92
CA ARG A 123 -8.57 7.39 -6.42
C ARG A 123 -7.83 6.86 -7.64
N LEU A 124 -7.99 5.58 -7.92
CA LEU A 124 -7.39 4.89 -9.05
C LEU A 124 -8.47 4.13 -9.80
N PRO A 125 -8.59 4.28 -11.13
CA PRO A 125 -9.31 3.32 -11.94
C PRO A 125 -8.69 1.93 -11.78
N VAL A 126 -9.53 0.93 -11.60
CA VAL A 126 -9.12 -0.47 -11.54
C VAL A 126 -9.33 -1.07 -12.93
N VAL A 127 -8.28 -1.64 -13.49
CA VAL A 127 -8.29 -2.16 -14.87
C VAL A 127 -7.88 -3.62 -14.90
N GLY A 128 -8.51 -4.39 -15.80
CA GLY A 128 -8.09 -5.74 -16.12
C GLY A 128 -6.79 -5.78 -16.94
N ASP A 129 -6.35 -6.97 -17.29
CA ASP A 129 -5.12 -7.20 -18.08
C ASP A 129 -5.17 -6.56 -19.48
N ASP A 130 -6.36 -6.36 -20.03
CA ASP A 130 -6.63 -5.72 -21.32
C ASP A 130 -6.75 -4.18 -21.22
N GLY A 131 -6.60 -3.61 -20.02
CA GLY A 131 -6.75 -2.18 -19.75
C GLY A 131 -8.20 -1.69 -19.67
N VAL A 132 -9.18 -2.60 -19.74
CA VAL A 132 -10.60 -2.29 -19.58
C VAL A 132 -10.93 -1.97 -18.13
N LEU A 133 -11.76 -0.94 -17.93
CA LEU A 133 -12.22 -0.52 -16.60
C LEU A 133 -13.10 -1.61 -15.96
N VAL A 134 -12.74 -2.06 -14.76
CA VAL A 134 -13.51 -3.05 -13.98
C VAL A 134 -13.98 -2.50 -12.63
N GLY A 135 -13.49 -1.34 -12.22
CA GLY A 135 -13.86 -0.73 -10.96
C GLY A 135 -13.11 0.59 -10.70
N ILE A 136 -13.36 1.17 -9.55
CA ILE A 136 -12.62 2.31 -9.03
C ILE A 136 -12.33 2.10 -7.55
N VAL A 137 -11.15 2.48 -7.07
CA VAL A 137 -10.78 2.43 -5.67
C VAL A 137 -10.31 3.80 -5.20
N SER A 138 -10.79 4.23 -4.04
CA SER A 138 -10.43 5.51 -3.41
C SER A 138 -9.65 5.29 -2.11
N ARG A 139 -9.10 6.37 -1.54
CA ARG A 139 -8.43 6.31 -0.22
C ARG A 139 -9.37 5.82 0.87
N SER A 140 -10.64 6.21 0.84
CA SER A 140 -11.65 5.75 1.81
C SER A 140 -11.92 4.26 1.69
N ASP A 141 -11.89 3.70 0.48
CA ASP A 141 -12.08 2.26 0.28
C ASP A 141 -10.92 1.45 0.88
N LEU A 142 -9.69 1.94 0.73
CA LEU A 142 -8.53 1.31 1.37
C LEU A 142 -8.60 1.33 2.90
N LEU A 143 -9.25 2.33 3.48
CA LEU A 143 -9.41 2.45 4.95
C LEU A 143 -10.48 1.51 5.50
N LYS A 144 -11.41 1.02 4.68
CA LYS A 144 -12.46 0.08 5.13
C LYS A 144 -11.89 -1.19 5.77
N VAL A 145 -10.69 -1.59 5.40
CA VAL A 145 -10.02 -2.76 5.98
C VAL A 145 -9.79 -2.63 7.49
N PHE A 146 -9.68 -1.40 8.01
CA PHE A 146 -9.54 -1.13 9.44
C PHE A 146 -10.85 -1.13 10.21
N LEU A 147 -11.99 -1.31 9.51
CA LEU A 147 -13.32 -1.48 10.11
C LEU A 147 -13.70 -2.95 10.29
N ARG A 148 -12.75 -3.88 10.06
CA ARG A 148 -12.96 -5.31 10.28
C ARG A 148 -13.20 -5.61 11.76
N ASP A 149 -13.98 -6.64 12.01
CA ASP A 149 -14.22 -7.12 13.36
C ASP A 149 -12.93 -7.65 14.00
N ASP A 150 -12.70 -7.28 15.26
CA ASP A 150 -11.50 -7.68 16.01
C ASP A 150 -11.36 -9.20 16.13
N GLU A 151 -12.48 -9.92 16.18
CA GLU A 151 -12.50 -11.38 16.25
C GLU A 151 -11.98 -12.02 14.95
N ASP A 152 -12.36 -11.47 13.79
CA ASP A 152 -11.85 -11.88 12.48
C ASP A 152 -10.36 -11.58 12.33
N ILE A 153 -9.92 -10.41 12.79
CA ILE A 153 -8.49 -10.04 12.80
C ILE A 153 -7.70 -11.03 13.67
N ALA A 154 -8.18 -11.33 14.87
CA ALA A 154 -7.51 -12.28 15.77
C ALA A 154 -7.48 -13.69 15.19
N ALA A 155 -8.55 -14.14 14.50
CA ALA A 155 -8.61 -15.43 13.83
C ALA A 155 -7.60 -15.52 12.68
N ASP A 156 -7.47 -14.45 11.87
CA ASP A 156 -6.51 -14.39 10.78
C ASP A 156 -5.07 -14.40 11.28
N VAL A 157 -4.77 -13.65 12.34
CA VAL A 157 -3.45 -13.67 12.98
C VAL A 157 -3.12 -15.07 13.49
N ARG A 158 -4.07 -15.77 14.15
CA ARG A 158 -3.86 -17.16 14.58
C ARG A 158 -3.56 -18.07 13.38
N ARG A 159 -4.31 -17.97 12.29
CA ARG A 159 -4.06 -18.76 11.07
C ARG A 159 -2.68 -18.50 10.48
N GLN A 160 -2.22 -17.27 10.45
CA GLN A 160 -0.88 -16.90 9.97
C GLN A 160 0.22 -17.52 10.85
N ILE A 161 0.06 -17.48 12.17
CA ILE A 161 0.99 -18.03 13.14
C ILE A 161 1.08 -19.56 12.97
N VAL A 162 -0.07 -20.24 12.85
CA VAL A 162 -0.15 -21.70 12.61
C VAL A 162 0.48 -22.09 11.29
N ALA A 163 0.16 -21.35 10.21
CA ALA A 163 0.71 -21.62 8.88
C ALA A 163 2.24 -21.48 8.82
N ALA A 164 2.80 -20.66 9.70
CA ALA A 164 4.25 -20.52 9.88
C ALA A 164 4.89 -21.61 10.76
N GLY A 165 4.10 -22.60 11.23
CA GLY A 165 4.59 -23.76 12.00
C GLY A 165 4.65 -23.53 13.50
N PHE A 166 4.05 -22.46 14.03
CA PHE A 166 3.96 -22.24 15.47
C PHE A 166 2.73 -22.95 16.04
N LEU A 167 2.90 -23.62 17.19
CA LEU A 167 1.79 -24.28 17.90
C LEU A 167 0.91 -23.20 18.56
N THR A 168 -0.39 -23.21 18.25
CA THR A 168 -1.38 -22.26 18.80
C THR A 168 -1.53 -22.32 20.30
N ASP A 169 -1.29 -23.50 20.91
CA ASP A 169 -1.43 -23.69 22.36
C ASP A 169 -0.41 -22.88 23.18
N SER A 170 0.65 -22.40 22.53
CA SER A 170 1.72 -21.63 23.16
C SER A 170 1.57 -20.11 22.97
N VAL A 171 0.72 -19.66 22.05
CA VAL A 171 0.57 -18.24 21.68
C VAL A 171 -0.89 -17.84 21.75
N GLY A 172 -1.23 -17.01 22.74
CA GLY A 172 -2.52 -16.35 22.85
C GLY A 172 -2.57 -15.13 21.92
N VAL A 173 -3.69 -14.99 21.19
CA VAL A 173 -3.95 -13.86 20.30
C VAL A 173 -5.29 -13.25 20.65
N ALA A 174 -5.32 -11.97 20.98
CA ALA A 174 -6.53 -11.16 21.14
C ALA A 174 -6.39 -9.88 20.34
N ALA A 175 -7.50 -9.36 19.83
CA ALA A 175 -7.54 -8.06 19.16
C ALA A 175 -8.57 -7.15 19.86
N ARG A 176 -8.29 -5.86 19.89
CA ARG A 176 -9.20 -4.83 20.34
C ARG A 176 -8.89 -3.52 19.61
N GLU A 177 -9.89 -2.95 18.93
CA GLU A 177 -9.75 -1.73 18.10
C GLU A 177 -8.59 -1.88 17.09
N GLY A 178 -8.45 -3.05 16.47
CA GLY A 178 -7.36 -3.38 15.54
C GLY A 178 -5.98 -3.57 16.19
N VAL A 179 -5.85 -3.39 17.52
CA VAL A 179 -4.60 -3.62 18.25
C VAL A 179 -4.53 -5.08 18.68
N VAL A 180 -3.59 -5.82 18.10
CA VAL A 180 -3.38 -7.24 18.40
C VAL A 180 -2.46 -7.38 19.60
N THR A 181 -2.88 -8.14 20.62
CA THR A 181 -2.06 -8.51 21.77
C THR A 181 -1.64 -9.98 21.65
N LEU A 182 -0.34 -10.20 21.61
CA LEU A 182 0.30 -11.52 21.56
C LEU A 182 0.82 -11.87 22.94
N THR A 183 0.34 -12.99 23.52
CA THR A 183 0.76 -13.47 24.86
C THR A 183 1.25 -14.90 24.76
N GLY A 184 2.03 -15.34 25.75
CA GLY A 184 2.43 -16.73 25.86
C GLY A 184 3.94 -16.96 25.78
N ARG A 185 4.33 -18.20 25.42
CA ARG A 185 5.73 -18.61 25.42
C ARG A 185 6.12 -19.30 24.13
N LEU A 186 7.20 -18.83 23.51
CA LEU A 186 7.80 -19.45 22.34
C LEU A 186 8.96 -20.38 22.75
N PRO A 187 9.26 -21.40 21.94
CA PRO A 187 10.39 -22.31 22.18
C PRO A 187 11.75 -21.59 22.04
N ASP A 188 11.78 -20.44 21.39
CA ASP A 188 12.96 -19.61 21.20
C ASP A 188 12.56 -18.14 21.08
N ALA A 189 13.17 -17.27 21.91
CA ALA A 189 12.91 -15.83 21.90
C ALA A 189 13.33 -15.15 20.58
N SER A 190 14.22 -15.75 19.81
CA SER A 190 14.63 -15.24 18.48
C SER A 190 13.49 -15.25 17.46
N LEU A 191 12.42 -16.00 17.71
CA LEU A 191 11.23 -16.09 16.86
C LEU A 191 10.22 -14.96 17.09
N ILE A 192 10.34 -14.23 18.22
CA ILE A 192 9.41 -13.14 18.56
C ILE A 192 9.29 -12.10 17.42
N PRO A 193 10.38 -11.59 16.82
CA PRO A 193 10.27 -10.63 15.72
C PRO A 193 9.53 -11.17 14.50
N LEU A 194 9.64 -12.49 14.24
CA LEU A 194 8.92 -13.13 13.13
C LEU A 194 7.42 -13.16 13.41
N VAL A 195 7.01 -13.58 14.63
CA VAL A 195 5.60 -13.62 15.01
C VAL A 195 4.96 -12.23 14.98
N ILE A 196 5.66 -11.20 15.45
CA ILE A 196 5.21 -9.80 15.36
C ILE A 196 5.03 -9.38 13.87
N ARG A 197 5.97 -9.75 13.01
CA ARG A 197 5.87 -9.43 11.57
C ARG A 197 4.67 -10.12 10.93
N LEU A 198 4.43 -11.39 11.26
CA LEU A 198 3.27 -12.14 10.78
C LEU A 198 1.96 -11.47 11.23
N ALA A 199 1.85 -11.10 12.50
CA ALA A 199 0.67 -10.39 13.00
C ALA A 199 0.46 -9.04 12.28
N ARG A 200 1.52 -8.27 12.09
CA ARG A 200 1.45 -6.98 11.36
C ARG A 200 1.14 -7.11 9.87
N SER A 201 1.31 -8.28 9.28
CA SER A 201 0.97 -8.50 7.86
C SER A 201 -0.50 -8.79 7.63
N VAL A 202 -1.29 -8.97 8.69
CA VAL A 202 -2.74 -9.20 8.60
C VAL A 202 -3.45 -7.86 8.39
N ASP A 203 -4.32 -7.81 7.39
CA ASP A 203 -5.11 -6.63 7.07
C ASP A 203 -6.08 -6.29 8.22
N GLY A 204 -6.16 -5.01 8.56
CA GLY A 204 -6.94 -4.51 9.69
C GLY A 204 -6.15 -4.35 10.99
N VAL A 205 -4.94 -4.92 11.07
CA VAL A 205 -4.07 -4.72 12.23
C VAL A 205 -3.50 -3.30 12.23
N VAL A 206 -3.82 -2.55 13.28
CA VAL A 206 -3.34 -1.17 13.50
C VAL A 206 -1.99 -1.18 14.22
N ASP A 207 -1.86 -2.02 15.25
CA ASP A 207 -0.61 -2.19 16.00
C ASP A 207 -0.55 -3.58 16.67
N VAL A 208 0.67 -3.97 17.11
CA VAL A 208 0.91 -5.25 17.78
C VAL A 208 1.61 -5.01 19.12
N ARG A 209 0.94 -5.37 20.21
CA ARG A 209 1.51 -5.47 21.55
C ARG A 209 2.02 -6.89 21.79
N CYS A 210 3.22 -7.02 22.31
CA CYS A 210 3.86 -8.31 22.43
C CYS A 210 4.31 -8.57 23.87
N ASP A 211 3.63 -9.54 24.50
CA ASP A 211 3.95 -10.09 25.81
C ASP A 211 4.43 -11.55 25.69
N LEU A 212 5.08 -11.88 24.55
CA LEU A 212 5.67 -13.18 24.30
C LEU A 212 7.01 -13.31 25.04
N THR A 213 7.22 -14.47 25.63
CA THR A 213 8.47 -14.83 26.29
C THR A 213 9.08 -16.08 25.66
N GLY A 214 10.35 -16.32 25.89
CA GLY A 214 11.03 -17.55 25.43
C GLY A 214 12.47 -17.62 25.90
N PRO A 215 13.07 -18.84 25.97
CA PRO A 215 14.48 -18.98 26.23
C PRO A 215 15.29 -18.36 25.07
N ARG A 216 16.38 -17.66 25.40
CA ARG A 216 17.38 -17.30 24.41
C ARG A 216 18.23 -18.52 24.12
N ARG A 217 18.24 -19.03 22.89
CA ARG A 217 19.26 -19.99 22.48
C ARG A 217 20.61 -19.29 22.58
N ARG A 218 21.51 -19.87 23.40
CA ARG A 218 22.93 -19.50 23.27
C ARG A 218 23.36 -19.84 21.86
N PRO A 219 24.12 -18.98 21.17
CA PRO A 219 24.83 -19.39 19.97
C PRO A 219 25.60 -20.68 20.34
N LEU A 220 25.50 -21.70 19.54
CA LEU A 220 26.46 -22.80 19.60
C LEU A 220 27.84 -22.14 19.38
N LEU A 221 28.55 -21.93 20.48
CA LEU A 221 29.97 -21.59 20.41
C LEU A 221 30.59 -22.71 19.59
N GLU A 222 31.41 -22.32 18.60
CA GLU A 222 32.26 -23.26 17.86
C GLU A 222 32.88 -24.27 18.87
N PRO A 223 32.97 -25.55 18.50
CA PRO A 223 33.62 -26.51 19.38
C PRO A 223 35.01 -25.98 19.69
N ASP A 224 35.37 -25.91 21.00
CA ASP A 224 36.71 -25.58 21.45
C ASP A 224 37.70 -26.37 20.58
N LEU A 225 38.40 -25.66 19.69
CA LEU A 225 39.57 -26.23 19.04
C LEU A 225 40.50 -26.64 20.17
N ALA A 226 40.59 -27.93 20.39
CA ALA A 226 41.45 -28.52 21.39
C ALA A 226 42.82 -27.84 21.33
N GLY A 227 43.22 -27.26 22.46
CA GLY A 227 44.43 -26.47 22.54
C GLY A 227 45.63 -27.22 21.95
N GLU A 228 46.28 -26.60 20.99
CA GLU A 228 47.63 -26.97 20.62
C GLU A 228 48.51 -26.90 21.84
N GLN A 229 48.93 -28.07 22.36
CA GLN A 229 50.00 -28.17 23.33
C GLN A 229 51.27 -27.60 22.70
N PRO A 230 51.96 -26.64 23.35
CA PRO A 230 53.27 -26.19 22.85
C PRO A 230 54.25 -27.35 22.90
N PRO A 231 55.15 -27.50 21.89
CA PRO A 231 56.15 -28.59 21.87
C PRO A 231 57.10 -28.45 23.04
N GLY A 232 57.25 -29.57 23.77
CA GLY A 232 58.06 -29.67 24.95
C GLY A 232 59.52 -29.29 24.73
N ALA A 233 60.05 -28.43 25.59
CA ALA A 233 61.43 -28.07 25.67
C ALA A 233 62.29 -29.30 25.95
N ALA A 234 63.18 -29.62 25.05
CA ALA A 234 64.20 -30.63 25.21
C ALA A 234 65.17 -30.23 26.36
N GLY A 235 65.15 -30.99 27.41
CA GLY A 235 66.12 -30.85 28.48
C GLY A 235 67.49 -31.39 28.10
N THR A 236 68.44 -30.50 28.05
CA THR A 236 69.88 -30.89 27.98
C THR A 236 70.33 -31.36 29.34
N GLY A 237 70.56 -32.67 29.45
CA GLY A 237 71.21 -33.23 30.58
C GLY A 237 72.73 -33.18 30.40
N THR A 238 73.35 -32.44 31.30
CA THR A 238 74.83 -32.47 31.53
C THR A 238 75.07 -33.40 32.69
N GLY A 239 75.82 -34.47 32.42
CA GLY A 239 76.36 -35.31 33.47
C GLY A 239 77.61 -34.78 34.13
N PRO A 240 77.89 -35.09 35.38
CA PRO A 240 79.23 -34.84 35.93
C PRO A 240 80.04 -36.09 35.96
N GLU A 241 81.31 -35.89 35.64
CA GLU A 241 82.44 -36.80 36.03
C GLU A 241 82.68 -36.75 37.50
N THR A 242 83.03 -37.83 38.00
CA THR A 242 84.11 -38.49 38.79
C THR A 242 83.61 -39.62 39.66
#